data_def69cec55eb3884f84d16e3183901a0
#
_entry.id   def69cec55eb3884f84d16e3183901a0
#
_cell.length_a   1.000
_cell.length_b   1.000
_cell.length_c   1.000
_cell.angle_alpha   90.00
_cell.angle_beta   90.00
_cell.angle_gamma   90.00
#
_symmetry.space_group_name_H-M   'P 1'
#
loop_
_entity.id
_entity.type
_entity.pdbx_description
1 polymer ?
#
loop_
_entity_poly.entity_id
_entity_poly.type
_entity_poly.pdbx_seq_one_letter_code
_entity_poly.pdbx_strand_id
1 'polypeptide(L)'
;MAGKRKTNEAGSTNDLRADVLSVLGVLKVATADQIQRLASPHLSYRHTLKKTPAMRKEARTASHRGAANDLRRHGLVVDGGRTRGNEEVRILTAAGLAAAAIDLDREPEEMGGMPKSAGRSGASHPMTVNETVIALIRPKPDLDLVVGEPAEAVAAAQAAVDAPDGIGTLISYATEVALPVKGTWKNPAIGSARADVVVTAPGDGVPLLFIEVDNCTEEADLIAAKFDKYMRFFRRQEKDTDGKEKPMWRTRWSAPPWEEYERVHPPVLLVFHQAGKRSAKNQMERVADLTRSHWQGRWYKERGYHSYDGCIPIVATTLERLREHGPAGPAFWRYGRDRDRLEPLRDAIGNHRRDTYLARRRQAAREEERRREEERAAEREARRPTCADCGAKFTDERWQAVGYTRNPESHKHLCEDCQSRAVAAEQQAKADERERQEQLRWQAEETAAREAAEAEAKKNRGLFGRRR
;
A
#
# COMPACT_ATOMS: atom_id res chain seq x y z
N MET A 1 -51.98 -4.94 -23.23
CA MET A 1 -51.18 -6.07 -23.73
C MET A 1 -49.94 -6.19 -22.83
N ALA A 2 -49.89 -7.19 -21.94
CA ALA A 2 -48.72 -7.45 -21.09
C ALA A 2 -47.59 -8.01 -21.97
N GLY A 3 -46.51 -7.23 -22.11
CA GLY A 3 -45.35 -7.65 -22.85
C GLY A 3 -44.80 -8.95 -22.25
N LYS A 4 -44.64 -10.01 -23.04
CA LYS A 4 -43.95 -11.22 -22.66
C LYS A 4 -42.55 -10.86 -22.17
N ARG A 5 -42.27 -11.03 -20.88
CA ARG A 5 -40.92 -10.95 -20.35
C ARG A 5 -40.03 -11.89 -21.18
N LYS A 6 -39.02 -11.33 -21.85
CA LYS A 6 -37.97 -12.16 -22.47
C LYS A 6 -37.39 -13.02 -21.36
N THR A 7 -37.64 -14.32 -21.40
CA THR A 7 -37.02 -15.30 -20.54
C THR A 7 -35.54 -15.31 -20.92
N ASN A 8 -34.67 -14.88 -20.00
CA ASN A 8 -33.24 -15.06 -20.14
C ASN A 8 -32.98 -16.57 -20.12
N GLU A 9 -32.48 -17.14 -21.22
CA GLU A 9 -32.19 -18.59 -21.32
C GLU A 9 -31.19 -19.04 -20.27
N ALA A 10 -30.32 -18.16 -19.79
CA ALA A 10 -29.38 -18.44 -18.71
C ALA A 10 -30.02 -18.43 -17.31
N GLY A 11 -31.25 -17.93 -17.13
CA GLY A 11 -31.97 -17.92 -15.85
C GLY A 11 -31.49 -16.83 -14.85
N SER A 12 -30.24 -16.37 -14.92
CA SER A 12 -29.66 -15.30 -14.10
C SER A 12 -28.98 -14.23 -14.97
N THR A 13 -28.69 -13.06 -14.41
CA THR A 13 -27.93 -12.01 -15.10
C THR A 13 -26.43 -12.32 -15.16
N ASN A 14 -25.72 -11.69 -16.08
CA ASN A 14 -24.25 -11.83 -16.16
C ASN A 14 -23.58 -11.32 -14.88
N ASP A 15 -23.98 -10.12 -14.40
CA ASP A 15 -23.41 -9.50 -13.21
C ASP A 15 -23.58 -10.41 -11.98
N LEU A 16 -24.78 -10.99 -11.79
CA LEU A 16 -25.00 -11.89 -10.67
C LEU A 16 -24.17 -13.19 -10.76
N ARG A 17 -23.89 -13.69 -11.97
CA ARG A 17 -22.99 -14.83 -12.17
C ARG A 17 -21.53 -14.45 -11.90
N ALA A 18 -21.11 -13.25 -12.32
CA ALA A 18 -19.78 -12.73 -12.00
C ALA A 18 -19.59 -12.57 -10.50
N ASP A 19 -20.56 -11.96 -9.79
CA ASP A 19 -20.53 -11.85 -8.33
C ASP A 19 -20.37 -13.21 -7.63
N VAL A 20 -21.19 -14.20 -8.03
CA VAL A 20 -21.11 -15.56 -7.46
C VAL A 20 -19.76 -16.20 -7.78
N LEU A 21 -19.26 -16.01 -8.99
CA LEU A 21 -17.97 -16.57 -9.43
C LEU A 21 -16.82 -15.93 -8.67
N SER A 22 -16.81 -14.62 -8.49
CA SER A 22 -15.79 -13.87 -7.73
C SER A 22 -15.76 -14.31 -6.27
N VAL A 23 -16.93 -14.42 -5.60
CA VAL A 23 -16.98 -14.92 -4.22
C VAL A 23 -16.45 -16.33 -4.12
N LEU A 24 -16.88 -17.22 -5.01
CA LEU A 24 -16.36 -18.60 -5.05
C LEU A 24 -14.87 -18.62 -5.44
N GLY A 25 -14.40 -17.70 -6.27
CA GLY A 25 -13.00 -17.52 -6.62
C GLY A 25 -12.11 -17.29 -5.40
N VAL A 26 -12.60 -16.54 -4.43
CA VAL A 26 -11.91 -16.30 -3.16
C VAL A 26 -12.13 -17.46 -2.19
N LEU A 27 -13.37 -17.86 -1.92
CA LEU A 27 -13.71 -18.83 -0.88
C LEU A 27 -13.54 -20.28 -1.31
N LYS A 28 -13.55 -20.60 -2.61
CA LYS A 28 -13.50 -21.93 -3.26
C LYS A 28 -14.74 -22.79 -3.01
N VAL A 29 -15.31 -22.70 -1.82
CA VAL A 29 -16.43 -23.50 -1.33
C VAL A 29 -17.34 -22.60 -0.52
N ALA A 30 -18.62 -22.48 -0.85
CA ALA A 30 -19.54 -21.64 -0.10
C ALA A 30 -21.00 -22.11 -0.21
N THR A 31 -21.82 -21.70 0.76
CA THR A 31 -23.28 -21.77 0.66
C THR A 31 -23.83 -20.53 -0.05
N ALA A 32 -25.05 -20.60 -0.57
CA ALA A 32 -25.72 -19.45 -1.17
C ALA A 32 -25.93 -18.30 -0.16
N ASP A 33 -26.01 -18.60 1.13
CA ASP A 33 -26.10 -17.62 2.20
C ASP A 33 -24.78 -16.84 2.36
N GLN A 34 -23.65 -17.52 2.36
CA GLN A 34 -22.34 -16.88 2.44
C GLN A 34 -22.05 -16.04 1.21
N ILE A 35 -22.39 -16.55 0.03
CA ILE A 35 -22.25 -15.80 -1.23
C ILE A 35 -23.09 -14.52 -1.18
N GLN A 36 -24.38 -14.61 -0.80
CA GLN A 36 -25.27 -13.49 -0.72
C GLN A 36 -24.76 -12.40 0.26
N ARG A 37 -24.27 -12.82 1.43
CA ARG A 37 -23.78 -11.87 2.44
C ARG A 37 -22.55 -11.08 1.97
N LEU A 38 -21.72 -11.64 1.10
CA LEU A 38 -20.57 -10.97 0.52
C LEU A 38 -20.92 -10.14 -0.72
N ALA A 39 -21.69 -10.72 -1.65
CA ALA A 39 -21.99 -10.09 -2.94
C ALA A 39 -23.16 -9.07 -2.87
N SER A 40 -24.16 -9.35 -2.02
CA SER A 40 -25.38 -8.53 -1.93
C SER A 40 -25.83 -8.39 -0.47
N PRO A 41 -25.03 -7.72 0.40
CA PRO A 41 -25.31 -7.65 1.83
C PRO A 41 -26.67 -7.02 2.18
N HIS A 42 -27.19 -6.10 1.34
CA HIS A 42 -28.50 -5.49 1.50
C HIS A 42 -29.65 -6.51 1.56
N LEU A 43 -29.52 -7.67 0.88
CA LEU A 43 -30.52 -8.72 0.92
C LEU A 43 -30.71 -9.34 2.31
N SER A 44 -29.77 -9.18 3.21
CA SER A 44 -29.89 -9.62 4.61
C SER A 44 -30.97 -8.85 5.37
N TYR A 45 -31.31 -7.66 4.89
CA TYR A 45 -32.30 -6.74 5.46
C TYR A 45 -33.62 -6.71 4.67
N ARG A 46 -33.75 -7.56 3.64
CA ARG A 46 -34.95 -7.68 2.80
C ARG A 46 -35.75 -8.93 3.14
N HIS A 47 -36.98 -8.95 2.65
CA HIS A 47 -37.93 -10.08 2.85
C HIS A 47 -38.30 -10.33 4.32
N THR A 48 -38.20 -9.31 5.17
CA THR A 48 -38.44 -9.43 6.62
C THR A 48 -39.89 -9.78 6.98
N LEU A 49 -40.84 -9.51 6.08
CA LEU A 49 -42.25 -9.88 6.22
C LEU A 49 -42.56 -11.40 6.04
N LYS A 50 -41.59 -12.19 5.60
CA LYS A 50 -41.76 -13.65 5.52
C LYS A 50 -41.88 -14.24 6.92
N LYS A 51 -42.82 -15.20 7.08
CA LYS A 51 -43.26 -15.72 8.37
C LYS A 51 -42.16 -16.36 9.22
N THR A 52 -41.22 -17.06 8.59
CA THR A 52 -40.19 -17.79 9.33
C THR A 52 -38.77 -17.38 8.91
N PRO A 53 -37.76 -17.52 9.78
CA PRO A 53 -36.37 -17.29 9.42
C PRO A 53 -35.90 -18.10 8.19
N ALA A 54 -36.36 -19.35 8.09
CA ALA A 54 -36.08 -20.23 6.96
C ALA A 54 -36.64 -19.64 5.64
N MET A 55 -37.90 -19.16 5.62
CA MET A 55 -38.49 -18.51 4.45
C MET A 55 -37.81 -17.21 4.08
N ARG A 56 -37.32 -16.41 5.06
CA ARG A 56 -36.52 -15.20 4.83
C ARG A 56 -35.21 -15.55 4.15
N LYS A 57 -34.51 -16.57 4.69
CA LYS A 57 -33.24 -17.06 4.12
C LYS A 57 -33.43 -17.60 2.71
N GLU A 58 -34.48 -18.39 2.49
CA GLU A 58 -34.85 -18.92 1.19
C GLU A 58 -35.02 -17.81 0.16
N ALA A 59 -35.79 -16.77 0.50
CA ALA A 59 -36.07 -15.64 -0.40
C ALA A 59 -34.83 -14.82 -0.73
N ARG A 60 -34.01 -14.47 0.28
CA ARG A 60 -32.82 -13.62 0.06
C ARG A 60 -31.68 -14.32 -0.70
N THR A 61 -31.66 -15.67 -0.67
CA THR A 61 -30.61 -16.46 -1.36
C THR A 61 -31.05 -17.01 -2.71
N ALA A 62 -32.32 -16.84 -3.10
CA ALA A 62 -32.88 -17.49 -4.28
C ALA A 62 -32.15 -17.13 -5.59
N SER A 63 -31.84 -15.83 -5.79
CA SER A 63 -31.12 -15.36 -6.97
C SER A 63 -29.71 -15.93 -7.06
N HIS A 64 -28.96 -15.93 -5.95
CA HIS A 64 -27.59 -16.47 -5.88
C HIS A 64 -27.56 -18.00 -6.10
N ARG A 65 -28.57 -18.73 -5.60
CA ARG A 65 -28.72 -20.15 -5.95
C ARG A 65 -29.00 -20.36 -7.44
N GLY A 66 -29.85 -19.52 -8.02
CA GLY A 66 -30.09 -19.53 -9.46
C GLY A 66 -28.81 -19.35 -10.27
N ALA A 67 -28.04 -18.31 -9.95
CA ALA A 67 -26.75 -18.04 -10.60
C ALA A 67 -25.73 -19.16 -10.40
N ALA A 68 -25.62 -19.72 -9.18
CA ALA A 68 -24.75 -20.85 -8.91
C ALA A 68 -25.17 -22.11 -9.70
N ASN A 69 -26.47 -22.35 -9.91
CA ASN A 69 -26.97 -23.42 -10.75
C ASN A 69 -26.67 -23.21 -12.23
N ASP A 70 -26.72 -21.94 -12.71
CA ASP A 70 -26.30 -21.59 -14.07
C ASP A 70 -24.81 -21.86 -14.27
N LEU A 71 -23.96 -21.42 -13.34
CA LEU A 71 -22.52 -21.72 -13.36
C LEU A 71 -22.25 -23.23 -13.34
N ARG A 72 -23.08 -24.01 -12.62
CA ARG A 72 -22.99 -25.48 -12.59
C ARG A 72 -23.32 -26.09 -13.96
N ARG A 73 -24.36 -25.61 -14.66
CA ARG A 73 -24.67 -26.03 -16.03
C ARG A 73 -23.53 -25.79 -17.00
N HIS A 74 -22.75 -24.75 -16.77
CA HIS A 74 -21.55 -24.43 -17.56
C HIS A 74 -20.28 -25.15 -17.08
N GLY A 75 -20.36 -26.04 -16.09
CA GLY A 75 -19.23 -26.79 -15.60
C GLY A 75 -18.22 -26.01 -14.76
N LEU A 76 -18.55 -24.77 -14.37
CA LEU A 76 -17.67 -23.92 -13.55
C LEU A 76 -17.82 -24.20 -12.04
N VAL A 77 -18.94 -24.75 -11.62
CA VAL A 77 -19.28 -25.09 -10.23
C VAL A 77 -19.81 -26.50 -10.17
N VAL A 78 -19.58 -27.21 -9.06
CA VAL A 78 -20.14 -28.51 -8.75
C VAL A 78 -20.80 -28.51 -7.37
N ASP A 79 -21.62 -29.54 -7.13
CA ASP A 79 -22.22 -29.73 -5.81
C ASP A 79 -21.19 -30.24 -4.81
N GLY A 80 -21.08 -29.57 -3.68
CA GLY A 80 -20.19 -29.90 -2.56
C GLY A 80 -20.89 -30.64 -1.42
N GLY A 81 -22.11 -31.15 -1.65
CA GLY A 81 -22.92 -31.77 -0.62
C GLY A 81 -23.70 -30.77 0.22
N ARG A 82 -23.90 -31.07 1.50
CA ARG A 82 -24.67 -30.22 2.43
C ARG A 82 -23.91 -30.00 3.74
N THR A 83 -24.09 -28.81 4.31
CA THR A 83 -23.63 -28.52 5.68
C THR A 83 -24.43 -29.33 6.71
N ARG A 84 -23.96 -29.35 7.97
CA ARG A 84 -24.74 -29.90 9.10
C ARG A 84 -26.11 -29.22 9.26
N GLY A 85 -26.23 -27.95 8.85
CA GLY A 85 -27.49 -27.21 8.81
C GLY A 85 -28.33 -27.48 7.56
N ASN A 86 -28.03 -28.54 6.78
CA ASN A 86 -28.74 -28.96 5.56
C ASN A 86 -28.69 -27.93 4.40
N GLU A 87 -27.75 -26.99 4.41
CA GLU A 87 -27.53 -26.01 3.32
C GLU A 87 -26.68 -26.60 2.21
N GLU A 88 -27.07 -26.35 0.96
CA GLU A 88 -26.29 -26.79 -0.20
C GLU A 88 -24.97 -26.03 -0.27
N VAL A 89 -23.91 -26.78 -0.53
CA VAL A 89 -22.55 -26.24 -0.70
C VAL A 89 -22.19 -26.29 -2.17
N ARG A 90 -21.59 -25.20 -2.67
CA ARG A 90 -21.07 -25.08 -4.03
C ARG A 90 -19.55 -25.04 -3.99
N ILE A 91 -18.92 -25.74 -4.91
CA ILE A 91 -17.46 -25.84 -5.05
C ILE A 91 -17.07 -25.44 -6.46
N LEU A 92 -16.03 -24.62 -6.62
CA LEU A 92 -15.46 -24.33 -7.92
C LEU A 92 -14.82 -25.58 -8.55
N THR A 93 -14.96 -25.71 -9.86
CA THR A 93 -14.10 -26.62 -10.65
C THR A 93 -12.75 -25.94 -10.98
N ALA A 94 -11.82 -26.68 -11.55
CA ALA A 94 -10.58 -26.09 -12.07
C ALA A 94 -10.86 -25.02 -13.16
N ALA A 95 -11.84 -25.28 -14.04
CA ALA A 95 -12.30 -24.28 -15.03
C ALA A 95 -12.95 -23.06 -14.38
N GLY A 96 -13.75 -23.28 -13.32
CA GLY A 96 -14.34 -22.20 -12.53
C GLY A 96 -13.31 -21.35 -11.83
N LEU A 97 -12.23 -21.96 -11.30
CA LEU A 97 -11.13 -21.23 -10.68
C LEU A 97 -10.37 -20.37 -11.69
N ALA A 98 -10.11 -20.91 -12.90
CA ALA A 98 -9.50 -20.15 -13.98
C ALA A 98 -10.36 -18.98 -14.45
N ALA A 99 -11.68 -19.18 -14.58
CA ALA A 99 -12.61 -18.12 -14.94
C ALA A 99 -12.69 -17.04 -13.84
N ALA A 100 -12.73 -17.44 -12.56
CA ALA A 100 -12.71 -16.51 -11.43
C ALA A 100 -11.39 -15.71 -11.33
N ALA A 101 -10.26 -16.29 -11.75
CA ALA A 101 -8.98 -15.59 -11.78
C ALA A 101 -9.02 -14.40 -12.77
N ILE A 102 -9.63 -14.60 -13.94
CA ILE A 102 -9.83 -13.53 -14.94
C ILE A 102 -10.76 -12.44 -14.40
N ASP A 103 -11.89 -12.83 -13.77
CA ASP A 103 -12.87 -11.89 -13.22
C ASP A 103 -12.31 -11.05 -12.06
N LEU A 104 -11.40 -11.64 -11.27
CA LEU A 104 -10.73 -10.99 -10.15
C LEU A 104 -9.42 -10.27 -10.54
N ASP A 105 -9.03 -10.29 -11.82
CA ASP A 105 -7.75 -9.76 -12.32
C ASP A 105 -6.53 -10.29 -11.52
N ARG A 106 -6.48 -11.62 -11.37
CA ARG A 106 -5.44 -12.33 -10.61
C ARG A 106 -4.76 -13.39 -11.44
N GLU A 107 -3.46 -13.58 -11.17
CA GLU A 107 -2.77 -14.75 -11.70
C GLU A 107 -3.32 -16.05 -11.06
N PRO A 108 -3.44 -17.16 -11.84
CA PRO A 108 -3.96 -18.43 -11.32
C PRO A 108 -3.23 -18.94 -10.06
N GLU A 109 -1.93 -18.65 -9.96
CA GLU A 109 -1.11 -19.01 -8.80
C GLU A 109 -1.47 -18.23 -7.53
N GLU A 110 -2.08 -17.06 -7.68
CA GLU A 110 -2.52 -16.21 -6.57
C GLU A 110 -3.88 -16.62 -6.03
N MET A 111 -4.63 -17.40 -6.80
CA MET A 111 -5.96 -17.84 -6.40
C MET A 111 -5.96 -18.77 -5.18
N GLY A 112 -4.82 -19.38 -4.83
CA GLY A 112 -4.78 -20.43 -3.81
C GLY A 112 -5.25 -21.79 -4.35
N GLY A 113 -5.28 -22.80 -3.49
CA GLY A 113 -5.65 -24.17 -3.84
C GLY A 113 -7.13 -24.47 -3.63
N MET A 114 -7.52 -25.71 -3.94
CA MET A 114 -8.83 -26.24 -3.56
C MET A 114 -8.73 -26.91 -2.19
N PRO A 115 -9.72 -26.75 -1.30
CA PRO A 115 -9.73 -27.42 0.00
C PRO A 115 -9.78 -28.93 -0.16
N LYS A 116 -8.89 -29.64 0.53
CA LYS A 116 -8.70 -31.09 0.39
C LYS A 116 -9.93 -31.96 0.79
N SER A 117 -10.84 -31.43 1.60
CA SER A 117 -11.94 -32.15 2.21
C SER A 117 -13.33 -31.63 1.84
N ALA A 118 -13.44 -30.77 0.86
CA ALA A 118 -14.67 -30.06 0.52
C ALA A 118 -15.87 -30.96 0.14
N GLY A 119 -15.68 -32.25 -0.09
CA GLY A 119 -16.76 -33.16 -0.53
C GLY A 119 -17.05 -34.37 0.39
N ARG A 120 -16.34 -34.55 1.49
CA ARG A 120 -16.41 -35.86 2.22
C ARG A 120 -16.99 -35.87 3.63
N SER A 121 -17.09 -34.76 4.35
CA SER A 121 -17.54 -34.78 5.76
C SER A 121 -18.12 -33.47 6.24
N GLY A 122 -19.08 -32.94 5.47
CA GLY A 122 -19.86 -31.80 5.96
C GLY A 122 -19.11 -30.48 6.03
N ALA A 123 -18.08 -30.27 5.21
CA ALA A 123 -17.44 -28.99 4.94
C ALA A 123 -17.32 -27.99 6.13
N SER A 124 -17.26 -28.49 7.39
CA SER A 124 -17.37 -27.65 8.58
C SER A 124 -16.20 -26.65 8.67
N HIS A 125 -14.96 -27.05 8.37
CA HIS A 125 -13.81 -26.19 8.43
C HIS A 125 -13.86 -25.08 7.35
N PRO A 126 -14.05 -25.36 6.04
CA PRO A 126 -14.22 -24.30 5.04
C PRO A 126 -15.36 -23.32 5.36
N MET A 127 -16.47 -23.81 5.95
CA MET A 127 -17.56 -22.92 6.36
C MET A 127 -17.13 -21.95 7.47
N THR A 128 -16.34 -22.42 8.43
CA THR A 128 -15.80 -21.55 9.50
C THR A 128 -14.77 -20.55 8.95
N VAL A 129 -13.95 -20.96 7.99
CA VAL A 129 -13.04 -20.07 7.27
C VAL A 129 -13.83 -18.95 6.58
N ASN A 130 -14.90 -19.29 5.86
CA ASN A 130 -15.76 -18.30 5.19
C ASN A 130 -16.42 -17.34 6.19
N GLU A 131 -16.91 -17.86 7.32
CA GLU A 131 -17.49 -17.02 8.38
C GLU A 131 -16.46 -16.07 8.98
N THR A 132 -15.20 -16.49 9.06
CA THR A 132 -14.09 -15.65 9.50
C THR A 132 -13.84 -14.53 8.48
N VAL A 133 -13.80 -14.84 7.19
CA VAL A 133 -13.65 -13.84 6.11
C VAL A 133 -14.80 -12.82 6.15
N ILE A 134 -16.05 -13.28 6.25
CA ILE A 134 -17.23 -12.41 6.32
C ILE A 134 -17.16 -11.50 7.56
N ALA A 135 -16.75 -12.05 8.72
CA ALA A 135 -16.65 -11.31 9.96
C ALA A 135 -15.51 -10.27 9.94
N LEU A 136 -14.45 -10.49 9.15
CA LEU A 136 -13.36 -9.54 8.94
C LEU A 136 -13.73 -8.45 7.94
N ILE A 137 -14.36 -8.80 6.81
CA ILE A 137 -14.81 -7.83 5.79
C ILE A 137 -15.94 -6.96 6.32
N ARG A 138 -16.89 -7.54 7.09
CA ARG A 138 -18.12 -6.85 7.54
C ARG A 138 -18.85 -6.14 6.40
N PRO A 139 -19.34 -6.87 5.38
CA PRO A 139 -19.93 -6.26 4.20
C PRO A 139 -21.11 -5.36 4.60
N LYS A 140 -21.10 -4.10 4.15
CA LYS A 140 -22.14 -3.12 4.46
C LYS A 140 -23.24 -3.15 3.40
N PRO A 141 -24.52 -3.05 3.82
CA PRO A 141 -25.64 -2.98 2.88
C PRO A 141 -25.66 -1.63 2.15
N ASP A 142 -26.09 -1.64 0.89
CA ASP A 142 -26.53 -0.47 0.20
C ASP A 142 -27.95 -0.10 0.68
N LEU A 143 -28.10 1.06 1.29
CA LEU A 143 -29.35 1.52 1.89
C LEU A 143 -30.41 1.84 0.83
N ASP A 144 -30.01 2.28 -0.35
CA ASP A 144 -30.94 2.57 -1.46
C ASP A 144 -31.69 1.29 -1.90
N LEU A 145 -31.04 0.15 -1.74
CA LEU A 145 -31.64 -1.17 -2.05
C LEU A 145 -32.52 -1.74 -0.91
N VAL A 146 -32.57 -1.05 0.25
CA VAL A 146 -33.41 -1.44 1.40
C VAL A 146 -34.64 -0.55 1.55
N VAL A 147 -34.77 0.47 0.72
CA VAL A 147 -35.95 1.36 0.70
C VAL A 147 -37.23 0.55 0.45
N GLY A 148 -38.27 0.86 1.24
CA GLY A 148 -39.56 0.14 1.17
C GLY A 148 -39.70 -1.08 2.05
N GLU A 149 -38.64 -1.49 2.74
CA GLU A 149 -38.74 -2.51 3.80
C GLU A 149 -39.26 -1.89 5.11
N PRO A 150 -39.75 -2.69 6.07
CA PRO A 150 -40.20 -2.18 7.37
C PRO A 150 -39.13 -1.34 8.08
N ALA A 151 -39.59 -0.35 8.87
CA ALA A 151 -38.70 0.60 9.57
C ALA A 151 -37.62 -0.09 10.43
N GLU A 152 -37.94 -1.23 11.06
CA GLU A 152 -36.98 -2.01 11.85
C GLU A 152 -35.85 -2.59 10.97
N ALA A 153 -36.16 -3.04 9.75
CA ALA A 153 -35.17 -3.57 8.82
C ALA A 153 -34.25 -2.45 8.28
N VAL A 154 -34.85 -1.29 7.97
CA VAL A 154 -34.08 -0.10 7.55
C VAL A 154 -33.16 0.37 8.68
N ALA A 155 -33.67 0.46 9.91
CA ALA A 155 -32.87 0.81 11.08
C ALA A 155 -31.73 -0.17 11.34
N ALA A 156 -31.98 -1.47 11.17
CA ALA A 156 -30.93 -2.49 11.31
C ALA A 156 -29.86 -2.40 10.20
N ALA A 157 -30.28 -2.08 8.96
CA ALA A 157 -29.35 -1.84 7.85
C ALA A 157 -28.50 -0.57 8.11
N GLN A 158 -29.12 0.50 8.59
CA GLN A 158 -28.42 1.73 8.98
C GLN A 158 -27.40 1.46 10.09
N ALA A 159 -27.79 0.73 11.14
CA ALA A 159 -26.88 0.36 12.22
C ALA A 159 -25.68 -0.48 11.71
N ALA A 160 -25.86 -1.30 10.70
CA ALA A 160 -24.77 -2.03 10.06
C ALA A 160 -23.84 -1.13 9.26
N VAL A 161 -24.37 -0.08 8.60
CA VAL A 161 -23.57 0.94 7.91
C VAL A 161 -22.79 1.79 8.90
N ASP A 162 -23.39 2.17 10.02
CA ASP A 162 -22.80 3.01 11.06
C ASP A 162 -21.76 2.23 11.92
N ALA A 163 -21.82 0.90 11.90
CA ALA A 163 -20.84 0.08 12.60
C ALA A 163 -19.42 0.28 12.03
N PRO A 164 -18.37 0.13 12.86
CA PRO A 164 -16.99 0.23 12.39
C PRO A 164 -16.71 -0.65 11.16
N ASP A 165 -15.91 -0.14 10.25
CA ASP A 165 -15.52 -0.85 9.02
C ASP A 165 -14.78 -2.15 9.32
N GLY A 166 -14.90 -3.09 8.39
CA GLY A 166 -14.07 -4.27 8.36
C GLY A 166 -12.67 -4.00 7.84
N ILE A 167 -12.00 -5.05 7.39
CA ILE A 167 -10.66 -5.00 6.79
C ILE A 167 -10.75 -5.48 5.36
N GLY A 168 -10.34 -4.64 4.44
CA GLY A 168 -10.30 -4.93 3.01
C GLY A 168 -11.68 -5.19 2.40
N THR A 169 -11.64 -5.67 1.19
CA THR A 169 -12.80 -6.12 0.41
C THR A 169 -12.57 -7.57 -0.01
N LEU A 170 -13.50 -8.17 -0.73
CA LEU A 170 -13.37 -9.55 -1.21
C LEU A 170 -12.03 -9.79 -1.93
N ILE A 171 -11.58 -8.83 -2.73
CA ILE A 171 -10.31 -8.94 -3.47
C ILE A 171 -9.07 -8.85 -2.58
N SER A 172 -9.20 -8.44 -1.32
CA SER A 172 -8.08 -8.43 -0.37
C SER A 172 -7.75 -9.82 0.18
N TYR A 173 -8.56 -10.82 -0.11
CA TYR A 173 -8.50 -12.15 0.50
C TYR A 173 -8.13 -13.23 -0.52
N ALA A 174 -7.34 -14.19 -0.07
CA ALA A 174 -7.11 -15.47 -0.77
C ALA A 174 -7.18 -16.59 0.25
N THR A 175 -7.86 -17.69 -0.10
CA THR A 175 -7.98 -18.88 0.78
C THR A 175 -7.14 -20.04 0.28
N GLU A 176 -6.81 -20.99 1.19
CA GLU A 176 -6.07 -22.21 0.85
C GLU A 176 -4.70 -21.94 0.19
N VAL A 177 -3.98 -20.95 0.71
CA VAL A 177 -2.74 -20.45 0.13
C VAL A 177 -1.56 -21.32 0.55
N ALA A 178 -0.92 -21.97 -0.41
CA ALA A 178 0.29 -22.76 -0.15
C ALA A 178 1.47 -21.86 0.22
N LEU A 179 2.24 -22.28 1.24
CA LEU A 179 3.42 -21.59 1.75
C LEU A 179 4.65 -22.51 1.55
N PRO A 180 5.33 -22.42 0.40
CA PRO A 180 6.37 -23.37 0.02
C PRO A 180 7.61 -23.25 0.94
N VAL A 181 7.85 -24.25 1.76
CA VAL A 181 9.10 -24.37 2.51
C VAL A 181 10.24 -24.83 1.59
N LYS A 182 9.92 -25.62 0.58
CA LYS A 182 10.73 -26.06 -0.56
C LYS A 182 9.87 -26.10 -1.82
N GLY A 183 10.47 -26.18 -3.00
CA GLY A 183 9.75 -26.14 -4.27
C GLY A 183 9.44 -24.70 -4.71
N THR A 184 8.41 -24.52 -5.51
CA THR A 184 7.97 -23.24 -6.06
C THR A 184 6.54 -22.91 -5.60
N TRP A 185 6.05 -21.71 -5.94
CA TRP A 185 4.65 -21.33 -5.73
C TRP A 185 3.68 -22.28 -6.47
N LYS A 186 4.05 -22.70 -7.68
CA LYS A 186 3.24 -23.65 -8.50
C LYS A 186 3.32 -25.08 -7.95
N ASN A 187 4.52 -25.50 -7.52
CA ASN A 187 4.80 -26.86 -7.06
C ASN A 187 5.43 -26.84 -5.66
N PRO A 188 4.64 -26.54 -4.61
CA PRO A 188 5.14 -26.59 -3.24
C PRO A 188 5.47 -28.05 -2.87
N ALA A 189 6.65 -28.24 -2.25
CA ALA A 189 7.06 -29.57 -1.80
C ALA A 189 6.15 -30.12 -0.71
N ILE A 190 6.10 -31.45 -0.59
CA ILE A 190 5.39 -32.13 0.49
C ILE A 190 5.90 -31.61 1.84
N GLY A 191 4.99 -31.35 2.77
CA GLY A 191 5.30 -30.79 4.10
C GLY A 191 5.32 -29.25 4.16
N SER A 192 5.06 -28.56 3.05
CA SER A 192 4.79 -27.11 3.06
C SER A 192 3.55 -26.80 3.90
N ALA A 193 3.55 -25.62 4.55
CA ALA A 193 2.36 -25.11 5.20
C ALA A 193 1.31 -24.67 4.16
N ARG A 194 0.10 -24.51 4.64
CA ARG A 194 -1.00 -23.90 3.88
C ARG A 194 -1.75 -22.99 4.83
N ALA A 195 -1.83 -21.71 4.52
CA ALA A 195 -2.66 -20.77 5.25
C ALA A 195 -4.12 -20.94 4.82
N ASP A 196 -5.03 -20.97 5.79
CA ASP A 196 -6.46 -21.00 5.49
C ASP A 196 -6.89 -19.73 4.77
N VAL A 197 -6.36 -18.57 5.20
CA VAL A 197 -6.60 -17.27 4.57
C VAL A 197 -5.32 -16.42 4.59
N VAL A 198 -5.12 -15.66 3.52
CA VAL A 198 -4.15 -14.55 3.47
C VAL A 198 -4.91 -13.28 3.14
N VAL A 199 -4.65 -12.22 3.90
CA VAL A 199 -5.24 -10.89 3.72
C VAL A 199 -4.16 -9.90 3.32
N THR A 200 -4.47 -9.06 2.33
CA THR A 200 -3.63 -7.94 1.89
C THR A 200 -4.51 -6.69 1.81
N ALA A 201 -4.47 -5.86 2.86
CA ALA A 201 -5.27 -4.65 2.99
C ALA A 201 -4.42 -3.50 3.57
N PRO A 202 -3.41 -2.99 2.82
CA PRO A 202 -2.50 -1.96 3.33
C PRO A 202 -3.22 -0.64 3.65
N GLY A 203 -4.28 -0.29 2.93
CA GLY A 203 -5.11 0.89 3.20
C GLY A 203 -5.75 0.85 4.59
N ASP A 204 -6.05 -0.34 5.10
CA ASP A 204 -6.64 -0.56 6.42
C ASP A 204 -5.58 -0.83 7.51
N GLY A 205 -4.30 -0.62 7.20
CA GLY A 205 -3.19 -0.86 8.13
C GLY A 205 -2.87 -2.34 8.35
N VAL A 206 -3.31 -3.21 7.44
CA VAL A 206 -3.02 -4.66 7.43
C VAL A 206 -2.33 -5.01 6.11
N PRO A 207 -1.06 -4.67 5.92
CA PRO A 207 -0.37 -4.88 4.64
C PRO A 207 -0.26 -6.35 4.26
N LEU A 208 -0.14 -7.24 5.24
CA LEU A 208 -0.13 -8.69 5.06
C LEU A 208 -0.49 -9.37 6.38
N LEU A 209 -1.44 -10.30 6.35
CA LEU A 209 -1.85 -11.10 7.50
C LEU A 209 -2.15 -12.52 7.05
N PHE A 210 -1.58 -13.51 7.72
CA PHE A 210 -1.93 -14.91 7.56
C PHE A 210 -2.94 -15.30 8.63
N ILE A 211 -3.91 -16.15 8.29
CA ILE A 211 -4.98 -16.58 9.21
C ILE A 211 -5.07 -18.09 9.18
N GLU A 212 -5.09 -18.68 10.36
CA GLU A 212 -5.42 -20.09 10.64
C GLU A 212 -6.72 -20.14 11.43
N VAL A 213 -7.61 -21.03 11.04
CA VAL A 213 -8.92 -21.25 11.68
C VAL A 213 -8.95 -22.63 12.31
N ASP A 214 -9.24 -22.71 13.60
CA ASP A 214 -9.40 -23.99 14.31
C ASP A 214 -10.81 -24.14 14.87
N ASN A 215 -11.47 -25.21 14.52
CA ASN A 215 -12.78 -25.59 15.06
C ASN A 215 -12.70 -26.21 16.48
N CYS A 216 -11.59 -26.05 17.18
CA CYS A 216 -11.27 -26.71 18.44
C CYS A 216 -11.38 -28.27 18.35
N THR A 217 -11.06 -28.80 17.18
CA THR A 217 -11.01 -30.23 16.90
C THR A 217 -9.58 -30.78 16.88
N GLU A 218 -8.60 -29.96 16.52
CA GLU A 218 -7.19 -30.33 16.52
C GLU A 218 -6.60 -30.22 17.94
N GLU A 219 -5.49 -30.90 18.19
CA GLU A 219 -4.71 -30.73 19.41
C GLU A 219 -3.80 -29.51 19.30
N ALA A 220 -3.54 -28.85 20.43
CA ALA A 220 -2.70 -27.66 20.45
C ALA A 220 -1.30 -27.89 19.88
N ASP A 221 -0.75 -29.10 20.07
CA ASP A 221 0.55 -29.51 19.53
C ASP A 221 0.55 -29.54 17.99
N LEU A 222 -0.55 -29.94 17.36
CA LEU A 222 -0.68 -29.93 15.89
C LEU A 222 -0.74 -28.49 15.36
N ILE A 223 -1.47 -27.61 16.05
CA ILE A 223 -1.51 -26.18 15.72
C ILE A 223 -0.12 -25.55 15.90
N ALA A 224 0.54 -25.85 17.00
CA ALA A 224 1.89 -25.36 17.26
C ALA A 224 2.89 -25.81 16.19
N ALA A 225 2.83 -27.06 15.75
CA ALA A 225 3.69 -27.59 14.68
C ALA A 225 3.47 -26.88 13.31
N LYS A 226 2.32 -26.21 13.08
CA LYS A 226 2.14 -25.36 11.91
C LYS A 226 3.08 -24.15 11.95
N PHE A 227 3.34 -23.58 13.13
CA PHE A 227 4.25 -22.43 13.29
C PHE A 227 5.71 -22.73 12.97
N ASP A 228 6.16 -23.97 13.17
CA ASP A 228 7.48 -24.41 12.68
C ASP A 228 7.57 -24.34 11.15
N LYS A 229 6.46 -24.65 10.46
CA LYS A 229 6.39 -24.54 9.00
C LYS A 229 6.31 -23.08 8.55
N TYR A 230 5.54 -22.24 9.25
CA TYR A 230 5.50 -20.80 9.02
C TYR A 230 6.90 -20.17 9.19
N MET A 231 7.59 -20.48 10.27
CA MET A 231 8.94 -19.97 10.52
C MET A 231 9.92 -20.38 9.41
N ARG A 232 9.88 -21.63 8.96
CA ARG A 232 10.72 -22.09 7.85
C ARG A 232 10.37 -21.36 6.55
N PHE A 233 9.11 -21.13 6.27
CA PHE A 233 8.64 -20.37 5.10
C PHE A 233 9.10 -18.91 5.17
N PHE A 234 8.91 -18.23 6.29
CA PHE A 234 9.29 -16.83 6.43
C PHE A 234 10.81 -16.59 6.35
N ARG A 235 11.59 -17.57 6.77
CA ARG A 235 13.06 -17.53 6.68
C ARG A 235 13.60 -17.92 5.31
N ARG A 236 12.80 -18.55 4.47
CA ARG A 236 13.22 -18.99 3.15
C ARG A 236 13.59 -17.80 2.28
N GLN A 237 14.79 -17.85 1.68
CA GLN A 237 15.29 -16.83 0.76
C GLN A 237 15.12 -17.31 -0.69
N GLU A 238 14.89 -16.35 -1.58
CA GLU A 238 14.89 -16.52 -3.04
C GLU A 238 15.71 -15.39 -3.65
N LYS A 239 16.35 -15.65 -4.78
CA LYS A 239 17.04 -14.62 -5.55
C LYS A 239 16.03 -13.83 -6.37
N ASP A 240 16.08 -12.52 -6.27
CA ASP A 240 15.32 -11.62 -7.12
C ASP A 240 15.92 -11.52 -8.52
N THR A 241 15.24 -10.85 -9.43
CA THR A 241 15.72 -10.53 -10.78
C THR A 241 17.08 -9.83 -10.78
N ASP A 242 17.36 -9.04 -9.75
CA ASP A 242 18.64 -8.34 -9.55
C ASP A 242 19.73 -9.23 -8.91
N GLY A 243 19.47 -10.52 -8.69
CA GLY A 243 20.38 -11.46 -8.03
C GLY A 243 20.49 -11.28 -6.51
N LYS A 244 19.77 -10.33 -5.91
CA LYS A 244 19.74 -10.11 -4.46
C LYS A 244 18.84 -11.14 -3.77
N GLU A 245 19.30 -11.65 -2.65
CA GLU A 245 18.49 -12.53 -1.81
C GLU A 245 17.42 -11.74 -1.05
N LYS A 246 16.16 -12.16 -1.17
CA LYS A 246 15.05 -11.64 -0.41
C LYS A 246 14.18 -12.80 0.11
N PRO A 247 13.43 -12.62 1.20
CA PRO A 247 12.50 -13.65 1.66
C PRO A 247 11.51 -14.02 0.56
N MET A 248 11.30 -15.32 0.37
CA MET A 248 10.40 -15.82 -0.68
C MET A 248 9.00 -15.21 -0.59
N TRP A 249 8.45 -15.01 0.59
CA TRP A 249 7.13 -14.39 0.74
C TRP A 249 7.06 -12.96 0.17
N ARG A 250 8.18 -12.20 0.17
CA ARG A 250 8.26 -10.86 -0.45
C ARG A 250 8.31 -10.88 -1.98
N THR A 251 8.44 -12.05 -2.61
CA THR A 251 8.30 -12.15 -4.07
C THR A 251 6.85 -12.08 -4.52
N ARG A 252 5.91 -12.32 -3.61
CA ARG A 252 4.48 -12.36 -3.88
C ARG A 252 3.70 -11.23 -3.21
N TRP A 253 4.09 -10.83 -2.01
CA TRP A 253 3.37 -9.82 -1.24
C TRP A 253 4.26 -8.64 -0.92
N SER A 254 3.70 -7.44 -1.12
CA SER A 254 4.30 -6.20 -0.66
C SER A 254 4.04 -6.04 0.83
N ALA A 255 5.08 -5.78 1.59
CA ALA A 255 4.99 -5.40 3.00
C ALA A 255 5.97 -4.26 3.25
N PRO A 256 5.77 -3.44 4.29
CA PRO A 256 6.71 -2.39 4.64
C PRO A 256 8.15 -2.91 4.66
N PRO A 257 9.13 -2.12 4.22
CA PRO A 257 10.52 -2.52 4.29
C PRO A 257 10.89 -2.81 5.75
N TRP A 258 11.80 -3.76 5.93
CA TRP A 258 12.40 -3.95 7.24
C TRP A 258 13.17 -2.70 7.64
N GLU A 259 12.99 -2.26 8.85
CA GLU A 259 13.88 -1.25 9.39
C GLU A 259 15.24 -1.87 9.71
N GLU A 260 16.28 -1.04 9.71
CA GLU A 260 17.70 -1.41 9.70
C GLU A 260 18.10 -2.49 10.74
N TYR A 261 17.30 -2.65 11.81
CA TYR A 261 17.66 -3.52 12.94
C TYR A 261 16.57 -4.52 13.32
N GLU A 262 15.48 -4.66 12.57
CA GLU A 262 14.40 -5.57 12.95
C GLU A 262 13.69 -6.20 11.75
N ARG A 263 13.88 -7.50 11.58
CA ARG A 263 13.28 -8.34 10.53
C ARG A 263 12.04 -9.04 11.08
N VAL A 264 10.97 -8.30 11.31
CA VAL A 264 9.72 -8.89 11.79
C VAL A 264 9.08 -9.72 10.68
N HIS A 265 8.65 -10.93 11.01
CA HIS A 265 7.87 -11.76 10.10
C HIS A 265 6.43 -11.25 10.01
N PRO A 266 5.69 -11.59 8.93
CA PRO A 266 4.27 -11.27 8.84
C PRO A 266 3.48 -11.85 10.02
N PRO A 267 2.44 -11.14 10.50
CA PRO A 267 1.60 -11.63 11.58
C PRO A 267 0.76 -12.83 11.15
N VAL A 268 0.45 -13.68 12.14
CA VAL A 268 -0.46 -14.81 12.00
C VAL A 268 -1.60 -14.66 13.01
N LEU A 269 -2.83 -14.65 12.52
CA LEU A 269 -4.06 -14.63 13.31
C LEU A 269 -4.60 -16.05 13.45
N LEU A 270 -4.81 -16.48 14.68
CA LEU A 270 -5.53 -17.72 15.02
C LEU A 270 -6.98 -17.37 15.36
N VAL A 271 -7.91 -17.95 14.64
CA VAL A 271 -9.36 -17.83 14.91
C VAL A 271 -9.90 -19.15 15.39
N PHE A 272 -10.31 -19.20 16.65
CA PHE A 272 -10.88 -20.40 17.25
C PHE A 272 -12.41 -20.35 17.18
N HIS A 273 -13.01 -21.46 16.76
CA HIS A 273 -14.46 -21.66 16.80
C HIS A 273 -14.79 -22.91 17.59
N GLN A 274 -15.52 -22.75 18.68
CA GLN A 274 -15.82 -23.89 19.57
C GLN A 274 -16.91 -24.80 19.00
N ALA A 275 -16.59 -25.44 17.87
CA ALA A 275 -17.45 -26.50 17.30
C ALA A 275 -17.22 -27.90 17.92
N GLY A 276 -16.05 -28.05 18.56
CA GLY A 276 -15.65 -29.32 19.22
C GLY A 276 -15.88 -29.31 20.73
N LYS A 277 -15.35 -30.34 21.39
CA LYS A 277 -15.43 -30.50 22.85
C LYS A 277 -14.40 -29.68 23.62
N ARG A 278 -13.34 -29.19 22.93
CA ARG A 278 -12.25 -28.43 23.54
C ARG A 278 -12.65 -26.97 23.74
N SER A 279 -12.28 -26.43 24.88
CA SER A 279 -12.47 -24.99 25.16
C SER A 279 -11.53 -24.15 24.29
N ALA A 280 -12.06 -23.18 23.55
CA ALA A 280 -11.27 -22.24 22.76
C ALA A 280 -10.26 -21.49 23.64
N LYS A 281 -10.65 -21.09 24.87
CA LYS A 281 -9.76 -20.41 25.82
C LYS A 281 -8.54 -21.26 26.18
N ASN A 282 -8.76 -22.51 26.60
CA ASN A 282 -7.68 -23.41 26.99
C ASN A 282 -6.78 -23.74 25.79
N GLN A 283 -7.37 -23.85 24.58
CA GLN A 283 -6.64 -24.10 23.35
C GLN A 283 -5.70 -22.92 23.02
N MET A 284 -6.21 -21.68 23.08
CA MET A 284 -5.41 -20.48 22.86
C MET A 284 -4.22 -20.38 23.83
N GLU A 285 -4.46 -20.65 25.12
CA GLU A 285 -3.41 -20.61 26.15
C GLU A 285 -2.36 -21.69 25.91
N ARG A 286 -2.78 -22.91 25.61
CA ARG A 286 -1.87 -24.01 25.32
C ARG A 286 -1.03 -23.77 24.05
N VAL A 287 -1.63 -23.27 22.98
CA VAL A 287 -0.91 -22.91 21.77
C VAL A 287 0.07 -21.78 22.03
N ALA A 288 -0.31 -20.78 22.84
CA ALA A 288 0.62 -19.69 23.20
C ALA A 288 1.87 -20.23 23.89
N ASP A 289 1.72 -21.14 24.86
CA ASP A 289 2.84 -21.74 25.55
C ASP A 289 3.74 -22.56 24.63
N LEU A 290 3.15 -23.39 23.78
CA LEU A 290 3.87 -24.27 22.85
C LEU A 290 4.62 -23.50 21.75
N THR A 291 4.10 -22.32 21.37
CA THR A 291 4.70 -21.48 20.31
C THR A 291 5.56 -20.36 20.84
N ARG A 292 5.91 -20.34 22.13
CA ARG A 292 6.66 -19.27 22.78
C ARG A 292 7.94 -18.89 22.04
N SER A 293 8.70 -19.87 21.57
CA SER A 293 9.93 -19.65 20.79
C SER A 293 9.74 -18.90 19.47
N HIS A 294 8.51 -18.88 18.93
CA HIS A 294 8.20 -18.20 17.66
C HIS A 294 7.78 -16.75 17.85
N TRP A 295 7.12 -16.41 18.95
CA TRP A 295 6.54 -15.08 19.16
C TRP A 295 7.22 -14.26 20.25
N GLN A 296 8.04 -14.87 21.13
CA GLN A 296 8.65 -14.17 22.25
C GLN A 296 9.73 -13.22 21.75
N GLY A 297 9.45 -11.92 21.80
CA GLY A 297 10.40 -10.87 21.48
C GLY A 297 11.40 -10.64 22.62
N ARG A 298 12.41 -9.81 22.36
CA ARG A 298 13.41 -9.38 23.31
C ARG A 298 13.14 -7.99 23.83
N TRP A 299 13.08 -7.81 25.17
CA TRP A 299 12.95 -6.49 25.77
C TRP A 299 14.24 -5.68 25.67
N TYR A 300 14.17 -4.50 25.07
CA TYR A 300 15.26 -3.52 25.07
C TYR A 300 15.00 -2.44 26.11
N LYS A 301 15.63 -2.59 27.28
CA LYS A 301 15.46 -1.68 28.43
C LYS A 301 15.74 -0.21 28.07
N GLU A 302 16.82 0.03 27.34
CA GLU A 302 17.26 1.38 26.95
C GLU A 302 16.32 2.07 25.94
N ARG A 303 15.57 1.28 25.17
CA ARG A 303 14.65 1.76 24.14
C ARG A 303 13.18 1.76 24.59
N GLY A 304 12.87 1.04 25.67
CA GLY A 304 11.52 0.96 26.27
C GLY A 304 10.50 0.18 25.46
N TYR A 305 10.92 -0.75 24.58
CA TYR A 305 10.03 -1.60 23.81
C TYR A 305 10.57 -3.02 23.62
N HIS A 306 9.69 -3.95 23.23
CA HIS A 306 10.05 -5.27 22.78
C HIS A 306 10.44 -5.24 21.30
N SER A 307 11.63 -5.73 20.96
CA SER A 307 11.96 -6.12 19.59
C SER A 307 11.40 -7.50 19.30
N TYR A 308 10.83 -7.65 18.12
CA TYR A 308 10.34 -8.91 17.59
C TYR A 308 11.18 -9.39 16.38
N ASP A 309 12.47 -9.05 16.36
CA ASP A 309 13.38 -9.47 15.30
C ASP A 309 13.38 -10.99 15.14
N GLY A 310 13.11 -11.46 13.93
CA GLY A 310 13.00 -12.88 13.61
C GLY A 310 11.81 -13.61 14.26
N CYS A 311 10.87 -12.88 14.88
CA CYS A 311 9.68 -13.44 15.52
C CYS A 311 8.44 -13.29 14.63
N ILE A 312 7.46 -14.17 14.86
CA ILE A 312 6.12 -14.10 14.25
C ILE A 312 5.18 -13.41 15.23
N PRO A 313 4.57 -12.28 14.87
CA PRO A 313 3.46 -11.70 15.64
C PRO A 313 2.27 -12.66 15.62
N ILE A 314 2.01 -13.40 16.71
CA ILE A 314 0.86 -14.31 16.82
C ILE A 314 -0.24 -13.61 17.60
N VAL A 315 -1.43 -13.58 16.99
CA VAL A 315 -2.64 -12.99 17.55
C VAL A 315 -3.73 -14.03 17.60
N ALA A 316 -4.55 -14.08 18.63
CA ALA A 316 -5.63 -15.04 18.78
C ALA A 316 -6.96 -14.37 19.09
N THR A 317 -8.04 -14.92 18.56
CA THR A 317 -9.42 -14.52 18.84
C THR A 317 -10.36 -15.73 18.74
N THR A 318 -11.63 -15.53 19.11
CA THR A 318 -12.69 -16.49 18.74
C THR A 318 -13.56 -15.91 17.64
N LEU A 319 -14.16 -16.77 16.82
CA LEU A 319 -15.07 -16.34 15.77
C LEU A 319 -16.29 -15.57 16.34
N GLU A 320 -16.74 -15.96 17.52
CA GLU A 320 -17.85 -15.31 18.22
C GLU A 320 -17.48 -13.85 18.58
N ARG A 321 -16.31 -13.64 19.20
CA ARG A 321 -15.81 -12.28 19.50
C ARG A 321 -15.60 -11.45 18.24
N LEU A 322 -15.04 -12.07 17.20
CA LEU A 322 -14.84 -11.39 15.93
C LEU A 322 -16.16 -10.93 15.29
N ARG A 323 -17.20 -11.76 15.37
CA ARG A 323 -18.54 -11.38 14.91
C ARG A 323 -19.15 -10.25 15.71
N GLU A 324 -19.02 -10.31 17.04
CA GLU A 324 -19.58 -9.33 17.95
C GLU A 324 -18.89 -7.97 17.83
N HIS A 325 -17.57 -7.94 17.97
CA HIS A 325 -16.81 -6.68 18.07
C HIS A 325 -16.19 -6.23 16.74
N GLY A 326 -16.07 -7.11 15.75
CA GLY A 326 -15.35 -6.84 14.50
C GLY A 326 -13.85 -6.68 14.68
N PRO A 327 -13.12 -6.42 13.58
CA PRO A 327 -11.67 -6.26 13.63
C PRO A 327 -11.21 -4.94 14.29
N ALA A 328 -12.07 -3.92 14.31
CA ALA A 328 -11.79 -2.64 14.96
C ALA A 328 -12.09 -2.64 16.47
N GLY A 329 -12.80 -3.65 16.98
CA GLY A 329 -13.13 -3.77 18.39
C GLY A 329 -12.08 -4.54 19.20
N PRO A 330 -12.21 -4.54 20.55
CA PRO A 330 -11.28 -5.21 21.48
C PRO A 330 -11.53 -6.72 21.49
N ALA A 331 -11.17 -7.42 20.43
CA ALA A 331 -11.46 -8.83 20.22
C ALA A 331 -10.20 -9.73 20.20
N PHE A 332 -8.99 -9.14 20.16
CA PHE A 332 -7.79 -9.88 19.83
C PHE A 332 -6.78 -9.87 20.99
N TRP A 333 -6.24 -11.04 21.28
CA TRP A 333 -5.14 -11.24 22.21
C TRP A 333 -3.83 -11.44 21.43
N ARG A 334 -2.89 -10.54 21.60
CA ARG A 334 -1.51 -10.73 21.11
C ARG A 334 -0.73 -11.59 22.10
N TYR A 335 -0.16 -12.70 21.64
CA TYR A 335 0.71 -13.53 22.49
C TYR A 335 1.89 -12.73 23.05
N GLY A 336 2.13 -12.90 24.35
CA GLY A 336 3.12 -12.13 25.10
C GLY A 336 2.62 -10.80 25.68
N ARG A 337 1.38 -10.38 25.39
CA ARG A 337 0.70 -9.29 26.07
C ARG A 337 -0.31 -9.83 27.09
N ASP A 338 -0.85 -8.93 27.90
CA ASP A 338 -1.88 -9.27 28.87
C ASP A 338 -3.12 -9.86 28.16
N ARG A 339 -3.48 -11.09 28.55
CA ARG A 339 -4.59 -11.83 27.94
C ARG A 339 -5.97 -11.27 28.28
N ASP A 340 -6.08 -10.58 29.41
CA ASP A 340 -7.32 -9.97 29.87
C ASP A 340 -7.56 -8.61 29.22
N ARG A 341 -6.53 -8.07 28.54
CA ARG A 341 -6.59 -6.84 27.77
C ARG A 341 -6.63 -7.13 26.27
N LEU A 342 -7.83 -7.33 25.75
CA LEU A 342 -8.03 -7.49 24.32
C LEU A 342 -7.87 -6.16 23.59
N GLU A 343 -7.36 -6.23 22.37
CA GLU A 343 -7.04 -5.05 21.52
C GLU A 343 -7.75 -5.16 20.17
N PRO A 344 -7.95 -4.04 19.45
CA PRO A 344 -8.26 -4.07 18.02
C PRO A 344 -7.18 -4.82 17.22
N LEU A 345 -7.53 -5.40 16.06
CA LEU A 345 -6.59 -6.19 15.27
C LEU A 345 -5.33 -5.41 14.88
N ARG A 346 -5.48 -4.17 14.43
CA ARG A 346 -4.34 -3.30 14.04
C ARG A 346 -3.35 -3.12 15.19
N ASP A 347 -3.86 -2.93 16.39
CA ASP A 347 -3.06 -2.76 17.59
C ASP A 347 -2.41 -4.07 18.02
N ALA A 348 -3.16 -5.17 17.92
CA ALA A 348 -2.66 -6.49 18.25
C ALA A 348 -1.51 -6.95 17.33
N ILE A 349 -1.56 -6.67 16.03
CA ILE A 349 -0.47 -7.00 15.09
C ILE A 349 0.70 -6.01 15.14
N GLY A 350 0.48 -4.79 15.65
CA GLY A 350 1.45 -3.70 15.69
C GLY A 350 2.43 -3.77 16.87
N ASN A 351 3.36 -2.82 16.90
CA ASN A 351 4.30 -2.60 17.99
C ASN A 351 4.37 -1.11 18.35
N HIS A 352 3.27 -0.58 18.94
CA HIS A 352 3.10 0.86 19.17
C HIS A 352 4.24 1.51 19.96
N ARG A 353 4.83 0.81 20.94
CA ARG A 353 5.94 1.36 21.72
C ARG A 353 7.17 1.58 20.85
N ARG A 354 7.47 0.63 19.98
CA ARG A 354 8.55 0.74 19.01
C ARG A 354 8.26 1.84 18.00
N ASP A 355 7.07 1.86 17.44
CA ASP A 355 6.67 2.84 16.42
C ASP A 355 6.73 4.27 16.98
N THR A 356 6.28 4.47 18.23
CA THR A 356 6.40 5.74 18.96
C THR A 356 7.87 6.13 19.17
N TYR A 357 8.71 5.19 19.59
CA TYR A 357 10.14 5.43 19.75
C TYR A 357 10.80 5.86 18.44
N LEU A 358 10.52 5.15 17.35
CA LEU A 358 11.07 5.44 16.03
C LEU A 358 10.57 6.76 15.47
N ALA A 359 9.29 7.08 15.67
CA ALA A 359 8.72 8.37 15.27
C ALA A 359 9.43 9.54 15.97
N ARG A 360 9.64 9.45 17.29
CA ARG A 360 10.40 10.45 18.05
C ARG A 360 11.84 10.60 17.56
N ARG A 361 12.51 9.48 17.27
CA ARG A 361 13.88 9.49 16.76
C ARG A 361 13.97 10.14 15.38
N ARG A 362 13.03 9.83 14.47
CA ARG A 362 12.95 10.47 13.15
C ARG A 362 12.69 11.97 13.26
N GLN A 363 11.80 12.38 14.17
CA GLN A 363 11.54 13.79 14.42
C GLN A 363 12.79 14.51 14.93
N ALA A 364 13.48 13.95 15.93
CA ALA A 364 14.71 14.51 16.45
C ALA A 364 15.81 14.64 15.38
N ALA A 365 15.95 13.63 14.49
CA ALA A 365 16.90 13.68 13.40
C ALA A 365 16.56 14.78 12.38
N ARG A 366 15.28 14.98 12.04
CA ARG A 366 14.83 16.07 11.16
C ARG A 366 15.07 17.44 11.78
N GLU A 367 14.83 17.60 13.08
CA GLU A 367 15.08 18.84 13.81
C GLU A 367 16.58 19.16 13.83
N GLU A 368 17.43 18.16 14.03
CA GLU A 368 18.88 18.31 14.00
C GLU A 368 19.38 18.67 12.59
N GLU A 369 18.85 18.01 11.54
CA GLU A 369 19.19 18.32 10.15
C GLU A 369 18.80 19.78 9.79
N ARG A 370 17.58 20.19 10.15
CA ARG A 370 17.12 21.57 9.96
C ARG A 370 18.02 22.57 10.68
N ARG A 371 18.41 22.29 11.95
CA ARG A 371 19.33 23.15 12.68
C ARG A 371 20.69 23.27 11.98
N ARG A 372 21.23 22.15 11.48
CA ARG A 372 22.48 22.14 10.74
C ARG A 372 22.37 22.92 9.42
N GLU A 373 21.23 22.85 8.74
CA GLU A 373 20.96 23.64 7.54
C GLU A 373 20.87 25.13 7.86
N GLU A 374 20.16 25.51 8.92
CA GLU A 374 20.06 26.88 9.42
C GLU A 374 21.45 27.44 9.80
N GLU A 375 22.27 26.65 10.51
CA GLU A 375 23.66 27.01 10.86
C GLU A 375 24.50 27.22 9.59
N ARG A 376 24.44 26.33 8.61
CA ARG A 376 25.14 26.46 7.32
C ARG A 376 24.66 27.69 6.53
N ALA A 377 23.36 27.94 6.54
CA ALA A 377 22.78 29.13 5.89
C ALA A 377 23.25 30.41 6.57
N ALA A 378 23.28 30.46 7.92
CA ALA A 378 23.79 31.57 8.70
C ALA A 378 25.29 31.80 8.45
N GLU A 379 26.10 30.74 8.45
CA GLU A 379 27.52 30.83 8.11
C GLU A 379 27.75 31.34 6.69
N ARG A 380 26.96 30.86 5.72
CA ARG A 380 27.01 31.31 4.35
C ARG A 380 26.64 32.79 4.27
N GLU A 381 25.57 33.20 4.95
CA GLU A 381 25.16 34.61 4.98
C GLU A 381 26.18 35.51 5.69
N ALA A 382 26.85 35.04 6.74
CA ALA A 382 27.92 35.76 7.41
C ALA A 382 29.16 35.99 6.51
N ARG A 383 29.40 35.06 5.59
CA ARG A 383 30.50 35.17 4.59
C ARG A 383 30.10 35.92 3.32
N ARG A 384 28.87 36.40 3.22
CA ARG A 384 28.36 37.09 2.05
C ARG A 384 29.15 38.38 1.80
N PRO A 385 29.75 38.56 0.62
CA PRO A 385 30.50 39.79 0.30
C PRO A 385 29.60 41.01 0.29
N THR A 386 30.21 42.16 0.66
CA THR A 386 29.58 43.49 0.56
C THR A 386 30.19 44.26 -0.59
N CYS A 387 29.40 45.08 -1.25
CA CYS A 387 29.85 45.94 -2.34
C CYS A 387 30.81 47.01 -1.82
N ALA A 388 31.96 47.18 -2.46
CA ALA A 388 32.97 48.19 -2.10
C ALA A 388 32.51 49.62 -2.36
N ASP A 389 31.51 49.83 -3.23
CA ASP A 389 31.01 51.17 -3.60
C ASP A 389 29.81 51.57 -2.72
N CYS A 390 28.74 50.73 -2.63
CA CYS A 390 27.51 51.09 -1.94
C CYS A 390 27.29 50.37 -0.61
N GLY A 391 28.14 49.41 -0.22
CA GLY A 391 28.03 48.65 1.02
C GLY A 391 26.91 47.57 1.05
N ALA A 392 26.12 47.44 -0.01
CA ALA A 392 25.08 46.45 -0.09
C ALA A 392 25.64 45.02 -0.15
N LYS A 393 24.99 44.06 0.49
CA LYS A 393 25.35 42.64 0.35
C LYS A 393 25.10 42.17 -1.07
N PHE A 394 25.94 41.29 -1.57
CA PHE A 394 25.73 40.66 -2.88
C PHE A 394 24.47 39.81 -2.90
N THR A 395 23.78 39.79 -4.05
CA THR A 395 22.71 38.79 -4.31
C THR A 395 23.33 37.39 -4.45
N ASP A 396 22.53 36.35 -4.34
CA ASP A 396 23.01 34.96 -4.53
C ASP A 396 23.57 34.76 -5.94
N GLU A 397 22.92 35.33 -6.94
CA GLU A 397 23.32 35.27 -8.34
C GLU A 397 24.69 35.95 -8.52
N ARG A 398 24.84 37.15 -7.96
CA ARG A 398 26.11 37.91 -8.06
C ARG A 398 27.25 37.18 -7.34
N TRP A 399 26.98 36.65 -6.15
CA TRP A 399 28.00 35.91 -5.40
C TRP A 399 28.45 34.65 -6.12
N GLN A 400 27.50 33.89 -6.72
CA GLN A 400 27.79 32.72 -7.54
C GLN A 400 28.60 33.10 -8.79
N ALA A 401 28.21 34.17 -9.52
CA ALA A 401 28.90 34.63 -10.72
C ALA A 401 30.36 34.98 -10.43
N VAL A 402 30.63 35.65 -9.34
CA VAL A 402 32.00 36.00 -8.94
C VAL A 402 32.84 34.79 -8.54
N GLY A 403 32.21 33.74 -7.98
CA GLY A 403 32.88 32.50 -7.53
C GLY A 403 33.23 31.51 -8.66
N TYR A 404 32.47 31.51 -9.76
CA TYR A 404 32.59 30.48 -10.82
C TYR A 404 33.40 30.90 -12.05
N THR A 405 33.75 32.17 -12.23
CA THR A 405 34.41 32.60 -13.45
C THR A 405 35.90 32.31 -13.44
N ARG A 406 36.35 31.47 -14.39
CA ARG A 406 37.78 31.27 -14.76
C ARG A 406 38.42 32.54 -15.35
N ASN A 407 37.62 33.48 -15.88
CA ASN A 407 38.07 34.77 -16.34
C ASN A 407 37.88 35.81 -15.22
N PRO A 408 38.88 36.67 -14.96
CA PRO A 408 38.71 37.74 -14.02
C PRO A 408 37.67 38.72 -14.56
N GLU A 409 36.41 38.60 -14.09
CA GLU A 409 35.44 39.65 -14.31
C GLU A 409 35.98 40.98 -13.74
N SER A 410 35.88 42.05 -14.53
CA SER A 410 36.11 43.38 -14.03
C SER A 410 35.12 43.68 -12.90
N HIS A 411 35.59 44.35 -11.86
CA HIS A 411 34.73 44.80 -10.75
C HIS A 411 34.15 43.73 -9.84
N LYS A 412 34.91 42.67 -9.52
CA LYS A 412 34.49 41.57 -8.60
C LYS A 412 34.02 42.04 -7.22
N HIS A 413 34.39 43.22 -6.81
CA HIS A 413 34.05 43.79 -5.50
C HIS A 413 32.78 44.64 -5.52
N LEU A 414 32.12 44.76 -6.66
CA LEU A 414 30.91 45.56 -6.82
C LEU A 414 29.67 44.65 -6.90
N CYS A 415 28.56 45.11 -6.34
CA CYS A 415 27.24 44.50 -6.58
C CYS A 415 26.84 44.66 -8.06
N GLU A 416 25.82 44.02 -8.51
CA GLU A 416 25.36 44.01 -9.90
C GLU A 416 25.07 45.41 -10.44
N ASP A 417 24.39 46.26 -9.66
CA ASP A 417 24.06 47.63 -10.05
C ASP A 417 25.33 48.54 -10.16
N CYS A 418 26.23 48.40 -9.18
CA CYS A 418 27.48 49.18 -9.21
C CYS A 418 28.43 48.68 -10.29
N GLN A 419 28.46 47.37 -10.57
CA GLN A 419 29.21 46.83 -11.70
C GLN A 419 28.69 47.34 -13.03
N SER A 420 27.37 47.32 -13.23
CA SER A 420 26.74 47.81 -14.46
C SER A 420 27.07 49.27 -14.70
N ARG A 421 27.04 50.13 -13.66
CA ARG A 421 27.44 51.53 -13.73
C ARG A 421 28.93 51.69 -14.04
N ALA A 422 29.80 50.94 -13.41
CA ALA A 422 31.22 50.98 -13.65
C ALA A 422 31.60 50.57 -15.09
N VAL A 423 30.98 49.47 -15.58
CA VAL A 423 31.16 49.01 -16.97
C VAL A 423 30.65 50.03 -17.97
N ALA A 424 29.49 50.67 -17.71
CA ALA A 424 28.96 51.74 -18.56
C ALA A 424 29.90 52.97 -18.59
N ALA A 425 30.42 53.36 -17.42
CA ALA A 425 31.39 54.47 -17.34
C ALA A 425 32.69 54.16 -18.09
N GLU A 426 33.23 52.95 -18.00
CA GLU A 426 34.41 52.56 -18.79
C GLU A 426 34.14 52.53 -20.29
N GLN A 427 32.95 52.07 -20.69
CA GLN A 427 32.57 52.08 -22.10
C GLN A 427 32.44 53.50 -22.64
N GLN A 428 31.84 54.42 -21.85
CA GLN A 428 31.76 55.82 -22.21
C GLN A 428 33.13 56.44 -22.30
N ALA A 429 34.01 56.25 -21.32
CA ALA A 429 35.36 56.74 -21.35
C ALA A 429 36.19 56.29 -22.57
N LYS A 430 36.01 55.03 -22.96
CA LYS A 430 36.59 54.43 -24.17
C LYS A 430 36.02 55.07 -25.45
N ALA A 431 34.72 55.34 -25.47
CA ALA A 431 34.09 56.04 -26.58
C ALA A 431 34.59 57.48 -26.72
N ASP A 432 34.62 58.21 -25.59
CA ASP A 432 35.13 59.60 -25.56
C ASP A 432 36.61 59.65 -25.99
N GLU A 433 37.43 58.68 -25.58
CA GLU A 433 38.86 58.63 -25.99
C GLU A 433 39.02 58.34 -27.48
N ARG A 434 38.20 57.45 -28.05
CA ARG A 434 38.18 57.20 -29.48
C ARG A 434 37.74 58.40 -30.28
N GLU A 435 36.71 59.10 -29.82
CA GLU A 435 36.25 60.32 -30.48
C GLU A 435 37.33 61.37 -30.42
N ARG A 436 38.03 61.53 -29.28
CA ARG A 436 39.19 62.45 -29.16
C ARG A 436 40.33 62.07 -30.11
N GLN A 437 40.63 60.76 -30.23
CA GLN A 437 41.67 60.30 -31.16
C GLN A 437 41.25 60.50 -32.61
N GLU A 438 40.01 60.36 -32.95
CA GLU A 438 39.49 60.64 -34.29
C GLU A 438 39.53 62.13 -34.59
N GLN A 439 39.18 62.99 -33.65
CA GLN A 439 39.31 64.44 -33.79
C GLN A 439 40.75 64.86 -33.99
N LEU A 440 41.70 64.29 -33.22
CA LEU A 440 43.12 64.57 -33.39
C LEU A 440 43.64 64.08 -34.75
N ARG A 441 43.22 62.95 -35.23
CA ARG A 441 43.55 62.43 -36.58
C ARG A 441 43.04 63.41 -37.66
N TRP A 442 41.75 63.78 -37.54
CA TRP A 442 41.14 64.70 -38.49
C TRP A 442 41.85 66.03 -38.52
N GLN A 443 42.20 66.62 -37.37
CA GLN A 443 42.98 67.86 -37.24
C GLN A 443 44.40 67.72 -37.85
N ALA A 444 45.04 66.53 -37.64
CA ALA A 444 46.34 66.25 -38.23
C ALA A 444 46.25 66.11 -39.77
N GLU A 445 45.22 65.49 -40.29
CA GLU A 445 44.97 65.38 -41.76
C GLU A 445 44.64 66.76 -42.36
N GLU A 446 43.83 67.58 -41.66
CA GLU A 446 43.50 68.91 -42.11
C GLU A 446 44.79 69.81 -42.12
N THR A 447 45.61 69.72 -41.06
CA THR A 447 46.91 70.49 -41.04
C THR A 447 47.85 69.98 -42.14
N ALA A 448 47.97 68.69 -42.34
CA ALA A 448 48.79 68.13 -43.41
C ALA A 448 48.26 68.50 -44.82
N ALA A 449 46.96 68.53 -45.04
CA ALA A 449 46.33 68.98 -46.26
C ALA A 449 46.55 70.43 -46.52
N ARG A 450 46.49 71.28 -45.48
CA ARG A 450 46.78 72.71 -45.54
C ARG A 450 48.25 72.95 -45.87
N GLU A 451 49.16 72.25 -45.20
CA GLU A 451 50.62 72.35 -45.50
C GLU A 451 50.95 71.89 -46.92
N ALA A 452 50.27 70.76 -47.37
CA ALA A 452 50.41 70.28 -48.74
C ALA A 452 49.91 71.34 -49.77
N ALA A 453 48.75 71.94 -49.50
CA ALA A 453 48.18 73.00 -50.33
C ALA A 453 49.10 74.28 -50.35
N GLU A 454 49.67 74.66 -49.21
CA GLU A 454 50.66 75.76 -49.15
C GLU A 454 51.94 75.40 -49.88
N ALA A 455 52.45 74.20 -49.81
CA ALA A 455 53.59 73.70 -50.51
C ALA A 455 53.33 73.67 -52.04
N GLU A 456 52.16 73.29 -52.47
CA GLU A 456 51.75 73.29 -53.88
C GLU A 456 51.58 74.74 -54.41
N ALA A 457 51.00 75.64 -53.58
CA ALA A 457 50.90 77.07 -53.91
C ALA A 457 52.30 77.73 -54.05
N LYS A 458 53.24 77.34 -53.20
CA LYS A 458 54.63 77.80 -53.30
C LYS A 458 55.33 77.27 -54.55
N LYS A 459 55.10 76.04 -54.92
CA LYS A 459 55.60 75.42 -56.15
C LYS A 459 55.05 76.12 -57.40
N ASN A 460 53.76 76.39 -57.41
CA ASN A 460 53.15 77.15 -58.52
C ASN A 460 53.61 78.62 -58.63
N ARG A 461 53.93 79.32 -57.50
CA ARG A 461 54.54 80.63 -57.53
C ARG A 461 55.99 80.62 -58.06
N GLY A 462 56.74 79.53 -57.85
CA GLY A 462 58.09 79.37 -58.36
C GLY A 462 58.17 79.13 -59.87
N LEU A 463 57.09 78.60 -60.50
CA LEU A 463 57.00 78.31 -61.95
C LEU A 463 56.62 79.55 -62.77
N PHE A 464 56.02 80.59 -62.19
CA PHE A 464 55.70 81.88 -62.91
C PHE A 464 56.71 82.97 -62.77
N GLY A 465 57.84 82.74 -62.00
CA GLY A 465 58.94 83.72 -61.77
C GLY A 465 60.11 83.61 -62.71
N ARG A 466 60.10 82.75 -63.75
CA ARG A 466 61.19 82.68 -64.75
C ARG A 466 60.70 82.88 -66.17
N ARG A 467 60.21 84.11 -66.44
CA ARG A 467 60.12 84.65 -67.77
C ARG A 467 60.09 86.16 -67.64
N ARG A 468 61.25 86.72 -67.51
CA ARG A 468 61.74 87.98 -68.08
C ARG A 468 63.29 87.97 -68.12
#